data_7486c8974bf0c2bdaa5218f1ee2abc61
#
_entry.id   7486c8974bf0c2bdaa5218f1ee2abc61
#
_cell.length_a   1.000
_cell.length_b   1.000
_cell.length_c   1.000
_cell.angle_alpha   90.00
_cell.angle_beta   90.00
_cell.angle_gamma   90.00
#
_symmetry.space_group_name_H-M   'P 1'
#
loop_
_entity.id
_entity.type
_entity.pdbx_description
1 polymer ?
#
loop_
_entity_poly.entity_id
_entity_poly.type
_entity_poly.pdbx_seq_one_letter_code
_entity_poly.pdbx_strand_id
1 'polypeptide(L)'
;MKALKDNGISVISMQDLLAWRKGEKAIPSKSAVITIDDEWNSQFYVAWPILKEFGYPFTLFVYTQWVNTGGKSMTWAQLEEMRDAGVDIESHTVSHHDLRHAPRGQDYTTWLHNEVYGCKETLENKLGVKIIAFAFPYGFHNEVVRKTAKEAGYEMQFTVYGRHMDINVPADQIGRYAIDSLKGDVFKAALDFGTTDSTQPGVETSQLASAAMLTQPLNDQHITEPKPTVKANLASMGDVDPKSVEMRISGFGLVPAVYDPKTKLVAYAFTQKLISKMYTVIVTAKVNGKKVETRWDFTVDPAGPVATNQ
;
A
#
# COMPACT_ATOMS: atom_id res chain seq x y z
N MET A 1 4.61 -6.73 -19.69
CA MET A 1 5.87 -7.49 -19.74
C MET A 1 6.84 -6.90 -20.75
N LYS A 2 6.48 -6.76 -22.03
CA LYS A 2 7.37 -6.18 -23.05
C LYS A 2 7.97 -4.82 -22.63
N ALA A 3 7.17 -3.91 -22.05
CA ALA A 3 7.66 -2.61 -21.61
C ALA A 3 8.76 -2.69 -20.53
N LEU A 4 8.71 -3.65 -19.61
CA LEU A 4 9.79 -3.85 -18.63
C LEU A 4 11.09 -4.21 -19.34
N LYS A 5 11.03 -5.14 -20.28
CA LYS A 5 12.18 -5.56 -21.10
C LYS A 5 12.74 -4.39 -21.92
N ASP A 6 11.87 -3.66 -22.63
CA ASP A 6 12.26 -2.55 -23.53
C ASP A 6 12.89 -1.38 -22.74
N ASN A 7 12.56 -1.19 -21.47
CA ASN A 7 13.13 -0.17 -20.57
C ASN A 7 14.32 -0.68 -19.75
N GLY A 8 14.79 -1.91 -19.98
CA GLY A 8 15.94 -2.49 -19.27
C GLY A 8 15.67 -2.71 -17.77
N ILE A 9 14.40 -2.94 -17.39
CA ILE A 9 14.01 -3.19 -16.00
C ILE A 9 14.16 -4.69 -15.70
N SER A 10 14.96 -5.02 -14.72
CA SER A 10 15.16 -6.38 -14.24
C SER A 10 14.02 -6.80 -13.33
N VAL A 11 13.30 -7.86 -13.69
CA VAL A 11 12.29 -8.44 -12.80
C VAL A 11 12.99 -9.40 -11.84
N ILE A 12 12.84 -9.14 -10.54
CA ILE A 12 13.47 -9.92 -9.46
C ILE A 12 12.39 -10.60 -8.61
N SER A 13 12.77 -11.64 -7.87
CA SER A 13 11.87 -12.34 -6.97
C SER A 13 11.64 -11.58 -5.67
N MET A 14 10.62 -11.97 -4.90
CA MET A 14 10.38 -11.45 -3.54
C MET A 14 11.53 -11.79 -2.60
N GLN A 15 12.10 -12.98 -2.76
CA GLN A 15 13.26 -13.42 -1.98
C GLN A 15 14.50 -12.58 -2.29
N ASP A 16 14.70 -12.19 -3.56
CA ASP A 16 15.78 -11.28 -3.95
C ASP A 16 15.60 -9.89 -3.32
N LEU A 17 14.35 -9.41 -3.30
CA LEU A 17 14.01 -8.16 -2.64
C LEU A 17 14.31 -8.23 -1.13
N LEU A 18 13.92 -9.31 -0.47
CA LEU A 18 14.20 -9.49 0.96
C LEU A 18 15.71 -9.57 1.24
N ALA A 19 16.45 -10.35 0.45
CA ALA A 19 17.90 -10.48 0.58
C ALA A 19 18.63 -9.14 0.37
N TRP A 20 18.18 -8.35 -0.62
CA TRP A 20 18.69 -7.00 -0.82
C TRP A 20 18.42 -6.09 0.39
N ARG A 21 17.21 -6.12 0.93
CA ARG A 21 16.86 -5.35 2.13
C ARG A 21 17.70 -5.72 3.35
N LYS A 22 18.10 -6.98 3.46
CA LYS A 22 19.01 -7.48 4.53
C LYS A 22 20.49 -7.18 4.25
N GLY A 23 20.82 -6.62 3.09
CA GLY A 23 22.21 -6.39 2.67
C GLY A 23 22.95 -7.66 2.24
N GLU A 24 22.24 -8.76 2.02
CA GLU A 24 22.77 -10.07 1.67
C GLU A 24 22.97 -10.24 0.17
N LYS A 25 22.28 -9.44 -0.64
CA LYS A 25 22.31 -9.50 -2.10
C LYS A 25 22.24 -8.12 -2.74
N ALA A 26 23.08 -7.87 -3.74
CA ALA A 26 22.92 -6.71 -4.63
C ALA A 26 21.88 -7.00 -5.70
N ILE A 27 21.08 -6.01 -6.07
CA ILE A 27 20.11 -6.06 -7.17
C ILE A 27 20.42 -4.98 -8.20
N PRO A 28 20.00 -5.13 -9.47
CA PRO A 28 20.12 -4.08 -10.47
C PRO A 28 19.39 -2.80 -10.03
N SER A 29 19.95 -1.62 -10.38
CA SER A 29 19.37 -0.32 -9.98
C SER A 29 17.95 -0.10 -10.51
N LYS A 30 17.65 -0.67 -11.69
CA LYS A 30 16.29 -0.70 -12.25
C LYS A 30 15.71 -2.10 -12.06
N SER A 31 15.18 -2.35 -10.88
CA SER A 31 14.54 -3.62 -10.54
C SER A 31 13.05 -3.44 -10.28
N ALA A 32 12.25 -4.44 -10.62
CA ALA A 32 10.84 -4.52 -10.29
C ALA A 32 10.49 -5.90 -9.72
N VAL A 33 9.63 -5.94 -8.71
CA VAL A 33 8.94 -7.15 -8.28
C VAL A 33 7.53 -7.11 -8.85
N ILE A 34 7.12 -8.15 -9.54
CA ILE A 34 5.75 -8.30 -10.03
C ILE A 34 4.94 -9.01 -8.95
N THR A 35 3.83 -8.41 -8.55
CA THR A 35 2.89 -9.03 -7.61
C THR A 35 1.49 -9.06 -8.22
N ILE A 36 0.70 -10.07 -7.90
CA ILE A 36 -0.68 -10.22 -8.33
C ILE A 36 -1.51 -10.63 -7.10
N ASP A 37 -2.61 -9.93 -6.85
CA ASP A 37 -3.44 -10.16 -5.68
C ASP A 37 -4.71 -10.96 -6.06
N ASP A 38 -5.41 -11.55 -5.06
CA ASP A 38 -6.79 -12.06 -5.10
C ASP A 38 -7.02 -13.48 -5.67
N GLU A 39 -5.99 -14.25 -6.01
CA GLU A 39 -6.07 -15.65 -6.50
C GLU A 39 -7.18 -15.96 -7.52
N TRP A 40 -7.47 -14.98 -8.42
CA TRP A 40 -8.43 -15.22 -9.51
C TRP A 40 -7.94 -16.31 -10.47
N ASN A 41 -8.81 -17.21 -10.91
CA ASN A 41 -8.44 -18.27 -11.84
C ASN A 41 -7.88 -17.76 -13.18
N SER A 42 -8.18 -16.52 -13.59
CA SER A 42 -7.56 -15.88 -14.74
C SER A 42 -6.05 -15.63 -14.56
N GLN A 43 -5.58 -15.59 -13.33
CA GLN A 43 -4.14 -15.48 -13.05
C GLN A 43 -3.43 -16.79 -13.41
N PHE A 44 -4.05 -17.93 -13.17
CA PHE A 44 -3.56 -19.25 -13.58
C PHE A 44 -3.61 -19.44 -15.10
N TYR A 45 -4.75 -19.13 -15.73
CA TYR A 45 -4.95 -19.45 -17.15
C TYR A 45 -4.42 -18.40 -18.12
N VAL A 46 -4.24 -17.16 -17.69
CA VAL A 46 -3.85 -16.03 -18.56
C VAL A 46 -2.56 -15.36 -18.11
N ALA A 47 -2.49 -14.88 -16.87
CA ALA A 47 -1.34 -14.08 -16.42
C ALA A 47 -0.07 -14.94 -16.29
N TRP A 48 -0.16 -16.11 -15.66
CA TRP A 48 0.97 -17.00 -15.46
C TRP A 48 1.63 -17.49 -16.77
N PRO A 49 0.89 -17.98 -17.78
CA PRO A 49 1.48 -18.34 -19.07
C PRO A 49 2.28 -17.19 -19.71
N ILE A 50 1.75 -15.96 -19.64
CA ILE A 50 2.44 -14.78 -20.17
C ILE A 50 3.72 -14.49 -19.38
N LEU A 51 3.68 -14.53 -18.04
CA LEU A 51 4.85 -14.32 -17.19
C LEU A 51 5.93 -15.38 -17.42
N LYS A 52 5.50 -16.63 -17.61
CA LYS A 52 6.37 -17.76 -17.92
C LYS A 52 7.08 -17.60 -19.28
N GLU A 53 6.39 -17.08 -20.30
CA GLU A 53 6.98 -16.78 -21.62
C GLU A 53 8.13 -15.77 -21.51
N PHE A 54 8.02 -14.78 -20.62
CA PHE A 54 9.07 -13.79 -20.37
C PHE A 54 10.14 -14.27 -19.37
N GLY A 55 9.96 -15.41 -18.73
CA GLY A 55 10.84 -15.91 -17.67
C GLY A 55 10.83 -15.00 -16.43
N TYR A 56 9.75 -14.29 -16.18
CA TYR A 56 9.65 -13.35 -15.08
C TYR A 56 9.14 -14.02 -13.80
N PRO A 57 9.88 -13.95 -12.69
CA PRO A 57 9.36 -14.32 -11.39
C PRO A 57 8.22 -13.37 -11.00
N PHE A 58 7.28 -13.87 -10.22
CA PHE A 58 6.23 -13.05 -9.63
C PHE A 58 5.74 -13.67 -8.33
N THR A 59 5.12 -12.85 -7.51
CA THR A 59 4.51 -13.24 -6.23
C THR A 59 2.99 -13.15 -6.34
N LEU A 60 2.31 -14.17 -5.88
CA LEU A 60 0.87 -14.22 -5.77
C LEU A 60 0.47 -14.00 -4.31
N PHE A 61 -0.27 -12.92 -4.03
CA PHE A 61 -0.87 -12.68 -2.71
C PHE A 61 -2.26 -13.28 -2.64
N VAL A 62 -2.42 -14.28 -1.76
CA VAL A 62 -3.62 -15.13 -1.67
C VAL A 62 -4.40 -14.83 -0.39
N TYR A 63 -5.70 -14.58 -0.49
CA TYR A 63 -6.62 -14.64 0.63
C TYR A 63 -7.34 -15.98 0.66
N THR A 64 -7.31 -16.67 1.80
CA THR A 64 -7.53 -18.12 1.84
C THR A 64 -8.98 -18.55 1.85
N GLN A 65 -9.92 -17.68 2.19
CA GLN A 65 -11.34 -18.01 2.36
C GLN A 65 -12.01 -18.54 1.09
N TRP A 66 -11.62 -18.02 -0.06
CA TRP A 66 -12.28 -18.35 -1.31
C TRP A 66 -11.54 -19.39 -2.15
N VAL A 67 -10.32 -19.77 -1.76
CA VAL A 67 -9.61 -20.84 -2.44
C VAL A 67 -10.45 -22.12 -2.42
N ASN A 68 -10.59 -22.75 -3.57
CA ASN A 68 -11.35 -24.01 -3.74
C ASN A 68 -12.87 -23.90 -3.60
N THR A 69 -13.44 -22.67 -3.63
CA THR A 69 -14.90 -22.48 -3.54
C THR A 69 -15.60 -22.49 -4.90
N GLY A 70 -14.83 -22.59 -5.99
CA GLY A 70 -15.34 -22.59 -7.36
C GLY A 70 -15.51 -21.16 -7.93
N GLY A 71 -16.25 -21.06 -9.05
CA GLY A 71 -16.47 -19.77 -9.72
C GLY A 71 -15.18 -19.20 -10.32
N LYS A 72 -14.75 -18.04 -9.84
CA LYS A 72 -13.57 -17.33 -10.36
C LYS A 72 -12.30 -17.57 -9.53
N SER A 73 -12.40 -18.24 -8.39
CA SER A 73 -11.26 -18.48 -7.51
C SER A 73 -10.43 -19.69 -7.95
N MET A 74 -9.13 -19.65 -7.68
CA MET A 74 -8.25 -20.79 -7.88
C MET A 74 -8.53 -21.92 -6.89
N THR A 75 -8.14 -23.12 -7.27
CA THR A 75 -8.12 -24.29 -6.40
C THR A 75 -6.77 -24.44 -5.72
N TRP A 76 -6.74 -25.19 -4.61
CA TRP A 76 -5.46 -25.54 -3.97
C TRP A 76 -4.51 -26.27 -4.91
N ALA A 77 -5.03 -27.18 -5.75
CA ALA A 77 -4.23 -27.89 -6.74
C ALA A 77 -3.57 -26.94 -7.78
N GLN A 78 -4.26 -25.88 -8.18
CA GLN A 78 -3.67 -24.85 -9.06
C GLN A 78 -2.57 -24.05 -8.34
N LEU A 79 -2.77 -23.70 -7.07
CA LEU A 79 -1.75 -23.03 -6.26
C LEU A 79 -0.53 -23.95 -6.05
N GLU A 80 -0.75 -25.25 -5.82
CA GLU A 80 0.34 -26.24 -5.72
C GLU A 80 1.12 -26.33 -7.03
N GLU A 81 0.45 -26.39 -8.18
CA GLU A 81 1.10 -26.42 -9.49
C GLU A 81 1.94 -25.15 -9.73
N MET A 82 1.40 -23.97 -9.39
CA MET A 82 2.16 -22.71 -9.50
C MET A 82 3.36 -22.69 -8.58
N ARG A 83 3.21 -23.10 -7.33
CA ARG A 83 4.31 -23.23 -6.36
C ARG A 83 5.41 -24.16 -6.87
N ASP A 84 5.03 -25.34 -7.36
CA ASP A 84 6.00 -26.35 -7.86
C ASP A 84 6.74 -25.85 -9.12
N ALA A 85 6.12 -24.94 -9.86
CA ALA A 85 6.75 -24.23 -10.97
C ALA A 85 7.58 -23.00 -10.55
N GLY A 86 7.71 -22.73 -9.25
CA GLY A 86 8.53 -21.66 -8.70
C GLY A 86 7.83 -20.30 -8.56
N VAL A 87 6.49 -20.27 -8.65
CA VAL A 87 5.74 -19.06 -8.30
C VAL A 87 5.75 -18.88 -6.79
N ASP A 88 6.10 -17.68 -6.37
CA ASP A 88 6.10 -17.30 -4.97
C ASP A 88 4.66 -17.02 -4.51
N ILE A 89 4.26 -17.61 -3.38
CA ILE A 89 2.92 -17.46 -2.82
C ILE A 89 3.02 -16.86 -1.44
N GLU A 90 2.28 -15.77 -1.23
CA GLU A 90 2.33 -14.95 -0.03
C GLU A 90 0.92 -14.57 0.46
N SER A 91 0.82 -13.96 1.62
CA SER A 91 -0.44 -13.76 2.35
C SER A 91 -1.17 -12.47 1.97
N HIS A 92 -2.50 -12.59 1.78
CA HIS A 92 -3.44 -11.47 1.58
C HIS A 92 -4.66 -11.52 2.52
N THR A 93 -4.49 -12.01 3.75
CA THR A 93 -5.52 -12.24 4.75
C THR A 93 -6.37 -13.49 4.54
N VAL A 94 -7.27 -13.78 5.47
CA VAL A 94 -8.25 -14.86 5.28
C VAL A 94 -9.40 -14.42 4.40
N SER A 95 -10.02 -13.27 4.69
CA SER A 95 -11.32 -12.88 4.11
C SER A 95 -11.29 -11.65 3.20
N HIS A 96 -10.11 -11.02 3.00
CA HIS A 96 -9.94 -9.79 2.22
C HIS A 96 -10.77 -8.60 2.74
N HIS A 97 -11.01 -8.51 4.05
CA HIS A 97 -11.66 -7.35 4.65
C HIS A 97 -10.67 -6.22 4.94
N ASP A 98 -11.18 -5.00 5.05
CA ASP A 98 -10.42 -3.87 5.61
C ASP A 98 -10.07 -4.18 7.08
N LEU A 99 -8.78 -4.43 7.32
CA LEU A 99 -8.30 -4.88 8.63
C LEU A 99 -8.37 -3.83 9.73
N ARG A 100 -8.70 -2.59 9.42
CA ARG A 100 -8.79 -1.51 10.41
C ARG A 100 -10.02 -1.65 11.31
N HIS A 101 -11.01 -2.45 10.91
CA HIS A 101 -12.29 -2.59 11.59
C HIS A 101 -12.79 -4.02 11.50
N ALA A 102 -13.09 -4.62 12.67
CA ALA A 102 -13.73 -5.95 12.66
C ALA A 102 -15.18 -5.86 12.14
N PRO A 103 -15.69 -6.94 11.54
CA PRO A 103 -17.10 -7.09 11.25
C PRO A 103 -17.96 -6.94 12.51
N ARG A 104 -19.19 -6.45 12.33
CA ARG A 104 -20.10 -6.21 13.46
C ARG A 104 -20.28 -7.46 14.33
N GLY A 105 -20.08 -7.30 15.63
CA GLY A 105 -20.26 -8.35 16.64
C GLY A 105 -19.05 -9.26 16.86
N GLN A 106 -17.94 -8.98 16.20
CA GLN A 106 -16.67 -9.69 16.44
C GLN A 106 -15.75 -8.85 17.33
N ASP A 107 -14.98 -9.53 18.20
CA ASP A 107 -13.88 -8.91 18.92
C ASP A 107 -12.74 -8.60 17.95
N TYR A 108 -12.29 -7.34 17.94
CA TYR A 108 -11.33 -6.87 16.96
C TYR A 108 -9.98 -7.60 17.05
N THR A 109 -9.48 -7.82 18.27
CA THR A 109 -8.17 -8.43 18.49
C THR A 109 -8.16 -9.88 18.01
N THR A 110 -9.17 -10.64 18.39
CA THR A 110 -9.33 -12.04 17.97
C THR A 110 -9.53 -12.16 16.47
N TRP A 111 -10.38 -11.30 15.89
CA TRP A 111 -10.64 -11.31 14.46
C TRP A 111 -9.39 -10.93 13.66
N LEU A 112 -8.69 -9.85 14.03
CA LEU A 112 -7.47 -9.42 13.33
C LEU A 112 -6.38 -10.49 13.42
N HIS A 113 -6.23 -11.13 14.58
CA HIS A 113 -5.32 -12.26 14.74
C HIS A 113 -5.66 -13.37 13.74
N ASN A 114 -6.92 -13.77 13.64
CA ASN A 114 -7.35 -14.82 12.72
C ASN A 114 -7.11 -14.42 11.25
N GLU A 115 -7.37 -13.16 10.86
CA GLU A 115 -7.11 -12.69 9.50
C GLU A 115 -5.61 -12.75 9.13
N VAL A 116 -4.73 -12.39 10.05
CA VAL A 116 -3.30 -12.25 9.80
C VAL A 116 -2.56 -13.57 9.98
N TYR A 117 -2.71 -14.21 11.15
CA TYR A 117 -2.05 -15.50 11.45
C TYR A 117 -2.71 -16.66 10.73
N GLY A 118 -4.05 -16.71 10.70
CA GLY A 118 -4.79 -17.81 10.09
C GLY A 118 -4.52 -17.97 8.60
N CYS A 119 -4.33 -16.87 7.87
CA CYS A 119 -3.93 -16.94 6.46
C CYS A 119 -2.53 -17.56 6.31
N LYS A 120 -1.55 -17.06 7.07
CA LYS A 120 -0.17 -17.57 7.07
C LYS A 120 -0.13 -19.06 7.37
N GLU A 121 -0.73 -19.47 8.46
CA GLU A 121 -0.78 -20.88 8.89
C GLU A 121 -1.45 -21.78 7.84
N THR A 122 -2.54 -21.29 7.23
CA THR A 122 -3.25 -22.04 6.19
C THR A 122 -2.38 -22.24 4.96
N LEU A 123 -1.70 -21.19 4.47
CA LEU A 123 -0.82 -21.26 3.30
C LEU A 123 0.39 -22.15 3.58
N GLU A 124 1.06 -21.97 4.72
CA GLU A 124 2.21 -22.77 5.12
C GLU A 124 1.86 -24.26 5.26
N ASN A 125 0.71 -24.57 5.89
CA ASN A 125 0.26 -25.95 6.07
C ASN A 125 -0.19 -26.62 4.76
N LYS A 126 -0.88 -25.89 3.89
CA LYS A 126 -1.42 -26.43 2.62
C LYS A 126 -0.34 -26.57 1.56
N LEU A 127 0.55 -25.58 1.47
CA LEU A 127 1.49 -25.49 0.37
C LEU A 127 2.93 -25.89 0.75
N GLY A 128 3.23 -26.04 2.03
CA GLY A 128 4.58 -26.37 2.49
C GLY A 128 5.62 -25.30 2.20
N VAL A 129 5.20 -24.05 2.09
CA VAL A 129 6.06 -22.89 1.83
C VAL A 129 6.27 -22.09 3.11
N LYS A 130 7.28 -21.23 3.13
CA LYS A 130 7.46 -20.22 4.18
C LYS A 130 6.90 -18.89 3.69
N ILE A 131 5.93 -18.36 4.41
CA ILE A 131 5.30 -17.06 4.11
C ILE A 131 6.09 -15.94 4.81
N ILE A 132 6.60 -14.98 4.04
CA ILE A 132 7.43 -13.87 4.50
C ILE A 132 6.83 -12.48 4.23
N ALA A 133 5.87 -12.40 3.33
CA ALA A 133 5.29 -11.15 2.89
C ALA A 133 3.77 -11.10 3.09
N PHE A 134 3.26 -9.90 3.32
CA PHE A 134 1.86 -9.63 3.58
C PHE A 134 1.40 -8.43 2.75
N ALA A 135 0.32 -8.57 1.98
CA ALA A 135 -0.31 -7.45 1.31
C ALA A 135 -1.60 -7.06 2.04
N PHE A 136 -1.74 -5.77 2.35
CA PHE A 136 -2.96 -5.26 2.97
C PHE A 136 -4.09 -5.20 1.95
N PRO A 137 -5.29 -5.75 2.23
CA PRO A 137 -6.46 -5.54 1.40
C PRO A 137 -6.70 -4.04 1.15
N TYR A 138 -6.90 -3.66 -0.12
CA TYR A 138 -7.06 -2.26 -0.56
C TYR A 138 -5.85 -1.35 -0.25
N GLY A 139 -4.75 -1.90 0.27
CA GLY A 139 -3.62 -1.16 0.84
C GLY A 139 -3.91 -0.52 2.19
N PHE A 140 -5.04 -0.77 2.80
CA PHE A 140 -5.49 -0.15 4.05
C PHE A 140 -4.85 -0.81 5.27
N HIS A 141 -4.24 0.01 6.10
CA HIS A 141 -3.61 -0.42 7.34
C HIS A 141 -3.61 0.69 8.40
N ASN A 142 -3.38 0.31 9.63
CA ASN A 142 -3.05 1.19 10.74
C ASN A 142 -1.86 0.59 11.53
N GLU A 143 -1.44 1.24 12.59
CA GLU A 143 -0.32 0.77 13.41
C GLU A 143 -0.57 -0.62 14.03
N VAL A 144 -1.81 -0.86 14.52
CA VAL A 144 -2.18 -2.14 15.11
C VAL A 144 -2.07 -3.26 14.09
N VAL A 145 -2.60 -3.06 12.88
CA VAL A 145 -2.52 -4.05 11.78
C VAL A 145 -1.07 -4.36 11.41
N ARG A 146 -0.24 -3.33 11.22
CA ARG A 146 1.19 -3.52 10.89
C ARG A 146 1.94 -4.26 11.99
N LYS A 147 1.69 -3.89 13.26
CA LYS A 147 2.29 -4.55 14.41
C LYS A 147 1.89 -6.01 14.48
N THR A 148 0.59 -6.33 14.33
CA THR A 148 0.09 -7.72 14.32
C THR A 148 0.75 -8.53 13.19
N ALA A 149 0.87 -7.98 11.99
CA ALA A 149 1.55 -8.66 10.89
C ALA A 149 3.05 -8.88 11.17
N LYS A 150 3.73 -7.90 11.76
CA LYS A 150 5.13 -8.05 12.18
C LYS A 150 5.30 -9.13 13.26
N GLU A 151 4.41 -9.18 14.24
CA GLU A 151 4.40 -10.20 15.31
C GLU A 151 4.10 -11.60 14.76
N ALA A 152 3.30 -11.71 13.69
CA ALA A 152 3.09 -12.96 12.96
C ALA A 152 4.31 -13.42 12.15
N GLY A 153 5.38 -12.61 12.12
CA GLY A 153 6.63 -12.94 11.45
C GLY A 153 6.68 -12.61 9.96
N TYR A 154 5.80 -11.74 9.48
CA TYR A 154 5.95 -11.18 8.13
C TYR A 154 7.12 -10.19 8.11
N GLU A 155 8.06 -10.42 7.21
CA GLU A 155 9.28 -9.61 7.07
C GLU A 155 9.05 -8.38 6.19
N MET A 156 8.05 -8.43 5.29
CA MET A 156 7.66 -7.32 4.41
C MET A 156 6.14 -7.17 4.34
N GLN A 157 5.66 -5.93 4.36
CA GLN A 157 4.23 -5.63 4.28
C GLN A 157 3.97 -4.59 3.18
N PHE A 158 3.01 -4.86 2.32
CA PHE A 158 2.77 -4.14 1.08
C PHE A 158 1.45 -3.39 1.06
N THR A 159 1.51 -2.14 0.61
CA THR A 159 0.34 -1.29 0.34
C THR A 159 0.05 -1.22 -1.16
N VAL A 160 -0.93 -0.41 -1.58
CA VAL A 160 -1.19 -0.05 -2.98
C VAL A 160 -0.91 1.43 -3.26
N TYR A 161 -0.17 2.09 -2.39
CA TYR A 161 0.26 3.47 -2.60
C TYR A 161 1.49 3.48 -3.49
N GLY A 162 1.33 3.95 -4.74
CA GLY A 162 2.39 3.95 -5.76
C GLY A 162 3.64 4.69 -5.30
N ARG A 163 4.73 3.96 -5.12
CA ARG A 163 6.02 4.50 -4.68
C ARG A 163 7.16 3.61 -5.15
N HIS A 164 8.21 4.24 -5.66
CA HIS A 164 9.49 3.55 -5.83
C HIS A 164 10.10 3.25 -4.45
N MET A 165 10.77 2.13 -4.36
CA MET A 165 11.36 1.66 -3.12
C MET A 165 12.86 1.94 -3.10
N ASP A 166 13.35 2.44 -1.99
CA ASP A 166 14.76 2.48 -1.61
C ASP A 166 14.96 1.72 -0.29
N ILE A 167 16.20 1.57 0.14
CA ILE A 167 16.56 0.79 1.33
C ILE A 167 15.97 1.36 2.63
N ASN A 168 15.63 2.66 2.66
CA ASN A 168 15.12 3.36 3.85
C ASN A 168 13.60 3.25 3.97
N VAL A 169 12.89 2.76 2.95
CA VAL A 169 11.44 2.53 3.03
C VAL A 169 11.16 1.51 4.14
N PRO A 170 10.30 1.81 5.13
CA PRO A 170 9.95 0.85 6.17
C PRO A 170 9.42 -0.47 5.61
N ALA A 171 9.87 -1.60 6.18
CA ALA A 171 9.47 -2.92 5.70
C ALA A 171 7.98 -3.21 5.89
N ASP A 172 7.32 -2.47 6.78
CA ASP A 172 5.90 -2.59 7.11
C ASP A 172 5.00 -1.63 6.31
N GLN A 173 5.56 -0.91 5.30
CA GLN A 173 4.83 0.07 4.49
C GLN A 173 5.40 0.18 3.07
N ILE A 174 5.68 -0.94 2.43
CA ILE A 174 6.23 -0.97 1.07
C ILE A 174 5.14 -0.61 0.07
N GLY A 175 5.34 0.47 -0.68
CA GLY A 175 4.41 0.92 -1.71
C GLY A 175 4.43 0.04 -2.95
N ARG A 176 3.28 -0.10 -3.61
CA ARG A 176 3.13 -0.77 -4.91
C ARG A 176 2.34 0.11 -5.86
N TYR A 177 2.68 0.07 -7.13
CA TYR A 177 1.88 0.68 -8.20
C TYR A 177 0.78 -0.30 -8.61
N ALA A 178 -0.48 0.03 -8.30
CA ALA A 178 -1.64 -0.78 -8.71
C ALA A 178 -1.93 -0.55 -10.20
N ILE A 179 -1.44 -1.45 -11.04
CA ILE A 179 -1.56 -1.38 -12.50
C ILE A 179 -2.87 -2.01 -12.96
N ASP A 180 -3.69 -1.23 -13.64
CA ASP A 180 -4.87 -1.72 -14.36
C ASP A 180 -4.95 -1.09 -15.77
N SER A 181 -5.85 -1.61 -16.60
CA SER A 181 -6.00 -1.16 -18.00
C SER A 181 -6.49 0.29 -18.15
N LEU A 182 -7.01 0.90 -17.09
CA LEU A 182 -7.57 2.24 -17.09
C LEU A 182 -6.59 3.30 -16.57
N LYS A 183 -5.49 2.88 -15.94
CA LYS A 183 -4.51 3.75 -15.25
C LYS A 183 -3.15 3.74 -15.95
N GLY A 184 -3.13 4.13 -17.20
CA GLY A 184 -1.89 4.19 -17.99
C GLY A 184 -0.84 5.16 -17.46
N ASP A 185 -1.24 6.19 -16.72
CA ASP A 185 -0.37 7.12 -16.01
C ASP A 185 0.33 6.48 -14.81
N VAL A 186 -0.36 5.62 -14.05
CA VAL A 186 0.25 4.82 -12.97
C VAL A 186 1.32 3.88 -13.52
N PHE A 187 1.05 3.24 -14.66
CA PHE A 187 2.03 2.39 -15.32
C PHE A 187 3.27 3.17 -15.78
N LYS A 188 3.09 4.36 -16.35
CA LYS A 188 4.22 5.24 -16.71
C LYS A 188 5.03 5.64 -15.49
N ALA A 189 4.37 6.02 -14.39
CA ALA A 189 5.05 6.36 -13.14
C ALA A 189 5.84 5.17 -12.58
N ALA A 190 5.31 3.96 -12.67
CA ALA A 190 6.01 2.74 -12.24
C ALA A 190 7.29 2.44 -13.07
N LEU A 191 7.33 2.88 -14.34
CA LEU A 191 8.49 2.70 -15.23
C LEU A 191 9.50 3.84 -15.13
N ASP A 192 9.16 4.96 -14.49
CA ASP A 192 10.01 6.16 -14.39
C ASP A 192 10.93 6.06 -13.16
N PHE A 193 12.10 5.49 -13.35
CA PHE A 193 13.15 5.45 -12.31
C PHE A 193 13.91 6.77 -12.16
N GLY A 194 13.53 7.84 -12.86
CA GLY A 194 14.25 9.09 -12.91
C GLY A 194 15.63 8.96 -13.60
N THR A 195 16.23 10.08 -13.95
CA THR A 195 17.61 10.15 -14.48
C THR A 195 18.60 10.39 -13.33
N THR A 196 18.54 9.57 -12.28
CA THR A 196 19.58 9.63 -11.25
C THR A 196 20.79 8.86 -11.77
N ASP A 197 21.76 9.61 -12.25
CA ASP A 197 23.12 9.13 -12.47
C ASP A 197 23.65 8.64 -11.11
N SER A 198 23.75 7.31 -10.96
CA SER A 198 24.07 6.61 -9.72
C SER A 198 25.52 6.74 -9.26
N THR A 199 26.24 7.78 -9.68
CA THR A 199 27.64 8.01 -9.33
C THR A 199 27.86 9.07 -8.24
N GLN A 200 26.81 9.63 -7.65
CA GLN A 200 26.94 10.55 -6.52
C GLN A 200 26.40 9.93 -5.23
N PRO A 201 27.25 9.61 -4.25
CA PRO A 201 26.77 9.33 -2.90
C PRO A 201 26.31 10.67 -2.28
N GLY A 202 25.01 10.82 -2.03
CA GLY A 202 24.53 11.92 -1.20
C GLY A 202 23.58 12.94 -1.82
N VAL A 203 22.89 12.65 -2.93
CA VAL A 203 21.77 13.49 -3.39
C VAL A 203 20.46 12.97 -2.82
N GLU A 204 20.19 13.44 -1.70
CA GLU A 204 18.93 13.90 -1.08
C GLU A 204 17.63 13.17 -1.44
N THR A 205 17.44 12.00 -0.80
CA THR A 205 16.13 11.45 -0.46
C THR A 205 15.21 12.44 0.29
N SER A 206 15.74 13.58 0.73
CA SER A 206 14.98 14.64 1.41
C SER A 206 13.95 15.34 0.52
N GLN A 207 14.18 15.46 -0.79
CA GLN A 207 13.18 16.07 -1.68
C GLN A 207 12.06 15.11 -2.04
N LEU A 208 12.34 13.82 -2.19
CA LEU A 208 11.30 12.80 -2.39
C LEU A 208 10.56 12.49 -1.07
N ALA A 209 11.22 12.53 0.06
CA ALA A 209 10.58 12.41 1.37
C ALA A 209 9.70 13.63 1.69
N SER A 210 10.09 14.85 1.26
CA SER A 210 9.24 16.04 1.40
C SER A 210 8.06 16.05 0.42
N ALA A 211 8.18 15.42 -0.75
CA ALA A 211 7.04 15.17 -1.65
C ALA A 211 6.12 14.05 -1.14
N ALA A 212 6.61 13.15 -0.30
CA ALA A 212 5.82 12.08 0.30
C ALA A 212 5.04 12.50 1.57
N MET A 213 5.33 13.66 2.17
CA MET A 213 4.48 14.25 3.21
C MET A 213 3.35 15.04 2.56
N LEU A 214 2.48 14.31 1.84
CA LEU A 214 1.34 14.93 1.15
C LEU A 214 0.27 15.44 2.11
N THR A 215 0.18 14.88 3.32
CA THR A 215 -0.89 15.19 4.28
C THR A 215 -0.38 15.30 5.72
N GLN A 216 -1.09 16.11 6.53
CA GLN A 216 -0.94 16.17 7.98
C GLN A 216 -2.35 16.35 8.59
N PRO A 217 -2.78 15.50 9.54
CA PRO A 217 -2.08 14.27 9.96
C PRO A 217 -1.80 13.34 8.78
N LEU A 218 -0.84 12.43 8.92
CA LEU A 218 -0.57 11.42 7.89
C LEU A 218 -1.79 10.50 7.70
N ASN A 219 -1.89 9.85 6.55
CA ASN A 219 -2.95 8.86 6.36
C ASN A 219 -2.85 7.77 7.43
N ASP A 220 -4.00 7.43 8.03
CA ASP A 220 -4.16 6.51 9.15
C ASP A 220 -3.42 6.87 10.45
N GLN A 221 -2.94 8.12 10.57
CA GLN A 221 -2.29 8.58 11.79
C GLN A 221 -3.29 8.67 12.95
N HIS A 222 -2.89 8.14 14.11
CA HIS A 222 -3.54 8.41 15.39
C HIS A 222 -2.92 9.63 16.04
N ILE A 223 -3.72 10.60 16.42
CA ILE A 223 -3.27 11.82 17.07
C ILE A 223 -4.02 12.04 18.38
N THR A 224 -3.33 12.62 19.36
CA THR A 224 -3.92 13.01 20.65
C THR A 224 -4.34 14.48 20.69
N GLU A 225 -3.88 15.29 19.73
CA GLU A 225 -4.25 16.71 19.63
C GLU A 225 -5.73 16.85 19.25
N PRO A 226 -6.56 17.42 20.15
CA PRO A 226 -8.00 17.53 19.91
C PRO A 226 -8.37 18.66 18.93
N LYS A 227 -7.46 19.57 18.61
CA LYS A 227 -7.65 20.66 17.64
C LYS A 227 -6.54 20.67 16.60
N PRO A 228 -6.41 19.61 15.79
CA PRO A 228 -5.32 19.52 14.84
C PRO A 228 -5.44 20.58 13.73
N THR A 229 -4.33 20.87 13.09
CA THR A 229 -4.34 21.50 11.77
C THR A 229 -4.21 20.42 10.72
N VAL A 230 -5.19 20.35 9.83
CA VAL A 230 -5.17 19.43 8.68
C VAL A 230 -4.53 20.13 7.49
N LYS A 231 -3.57 19.47 6.83
CA LYS A 231 -2.84 20.04 5.67
C LYS A 231 -2.68 19.00 4.58
N ALA A 232 -2.63 19.46 3.33
CA ALA A 232 -2.21 18.65 2.19
C ALA A 232 -1.28 19.46 1.28
N ASN A 233 -0.24 18.80 0.76
CA ASN A 233 0.61 19.38 -0.27
C ASN A 233 0.12 18.91 -1.64
N LEU A 234 -0.29 19.85 -2.49
CA LEU A 234 -0.85 19.60 -3.81
C LEU A 234 0.19 19.69 -4.93
N ALA A 235 1.49 19.80 -4.62
CA ALA A 235 2.55 19.95 -5.61
C ALA A 235 2.58 18.79 -6.63
N SER A 236 2.29 17.57 -6.19
CA SER A 236 2.22 16.38 -7.05
C SER A 236 1.02 16.37 -8.01
N MET A 237 0.01 17.19 -7.77
CA MET A 237 -1.17 17.29 -8.65
C MET A 237 -0.90 18.11 -9.92
N GLY A 238 0.23 18.84 -9.99
CA GLY A 238 0.58 19.70 -11.11
C GLY A 238 0.13 21.14 -10.93
N ASP A 239 -0.30 21.80 -12.02
CA ASP A 239 -0.72 23.20 -11.98
C ASP A 239 -2.19 23.33 -11.56
N VAL A 240 -2.35 23.52 -10.24
CA VAL A 240 -3.66 23.61 -9.57
C VAL A 240 -4.24 25.01 -9.75
N ASP A 241 -5.50 25.11 -10.21
CA ASP A 241 -6.27 26.37 -10.16
C ASP A 241 -6.55 26.72 -8.69
N PRO A 242 -5.95 27.81 -8.16
CA PRO A 242 -6.06 28.17 -6.75
C PRO A 242 -7.50 28.42 -6.27
N LYS A 243 -8.39 28.85 -7.18
CA LYS A 243 -9.79 29.16 -6.87
C LYS A 243 -10.67 27.92 -6.81
N SER A 244 -10.15 26.78 -7.25
CA SER A 244 -10.89 25.52 -7.32
C SER A 244 -10.62 24.57 -6.17
N VAL A 245 -9.70 24.93 -5.25
CA VAL A 245 -9.30 24.08 -4.15
C VAL A 245 -10.38 24.08 -3.08
N GLU A 246 -10.92 22.91 -2.79
CA GLU A 246 -11.90 22.68 -1.73
C GLU A 246 -11.42 21.57 -0.80
N MET A 247 -11.69 21.72 0.50
CA MET A 247 -11.46 20.66 1.49
C MET A 247 -12.76 20.29 2.16
N ARG A 248 -13.04 19.00 2.22
CA ARG A 248 -14.19 18.42 2.94
C ARG A 248 -13.69 17.49 4.01
N ILE A 249 -14.33 17.51 5.18
CA ILE A 249 -13.98 16.65 6.33
C ILE A 249 -15.25 15.96 6.81
N SER A 250 -15.16 14.64 7.07
CA SER A 250 -16.30 13.87 7.56
C SER A 250 -16.87 14.46 8.86
N GLY A 251 -18.19 14.66 8.88
CA GLY A 251 -18.88 15.30 10.00
C GLY A 251 -18.85 16.83 10.03
N PHE A 252 -18.09 17.48 9.13
CA PHE A 252 -17.99 18.95 8.99
C PHE A 252 -18.43 19.45 7.62
N GLY A 253 -18.45 18.58 6.60
CA GLY A 253 -18.73 18.98 5.23
C GLY A 253 -17.59 19.80 4.62
N LEU A 254 -17.95 20.81 3.82
CA LEU A 254 -17.00 21.76 3.23
C LEU A 254 -16.46 22.69 4.33
N VAL A 255 -15.14 22.73 4.50
CA VAL A 255 -14.46 23.59 5.48
C VAL A 255 -13.75 24.76 4.81
N PRO A 256 -13.59 25.94 5.48
CA PRO A 256 -12.91 27.09 4.91
C PRO A 256 -11.38 26.93 4.96
N ALA A 257 -10.89 25.96 4.21
CA ALA A 257 -9.45 25.72 4.08
C ALA A 257 -8.78 26.81 3.24
N VAL A 258 -7.55 27.16 3.58
CA VAL A 258 -6.74 28.15 2.88
C VAL A 258 -5.71 27.45 2.02
N TYR A 259 -5.66 27.74 0.73
CA TYR A 259 -4.63 27.26 -0.18
C TYR A 259 -3.61 28.36 -0.49
N ASP A 260 -2.33 28.05 -0.33
CA ASP A 260 -1.23 28.93 -0.73
C ASP A 260 -0.60 28.42 -2.03
N PRO A 261 -0.74 29.17 -3.14
CA PRO A 261 -0.19 28.77 -4.44
C PRO A 261 1.35 28.72 -4.48
N LYS A 262 2.04 29.43 -3.60
CA LYS A 262 3.51 29.45 -3.56
C LYS A 262 4.07 28.18 -2.94
N THR A 263 3.50 27.76 -1.83
CA THR A 263 3.91 26.54 -1.13
C THR A 263 3.15 25.30 -1.61
N LYS A 264 2.11 25.49 -2.43
CA LYS A 264 1.19 24.40 -2.86
C LYS A 264 0.50 23.69 -1.69
N LEU A 265 0.41 24.33 -0.54
CA LEU A 265 -0.23 23.78 0.66
C LEU A 265 -1.67 24.27 0.79
N VAL A 266 -2.59 23.34 1.05
CA VAL A 266 -3.94 23.64 1.55
C VAL A 266 -4.02 23.25 3.01
N ALA A 267 -4.59 24.12 3.86
CA ALA A 267 -4.65 23.90 5.30
C ALA A 267 -5.99 24.34 5.90
N TYR A 268 -6.41 23.61 6.93
CA TYR A 268 -7.56 23.97 7.80
C TYR A 268 -7.20 23.66 9.25
N ALA A 269 -7.33 24.65 10.14
CA ALA A 269 -7.14 24.49 11.58
C ALA A 269 -8.49 24.35 12.28
N PHE A 270 -8.68 23.28 13.04
CA PHE A 270 -9.90 23.11 13.82
C PHE A 270 -9.96 24.10 15.00
N THR A 271 -11.05 24.83 15.08
CA THR A 271 -11.32 25.75 16.20
C THR A 271 -12.02 25.03 17.36
N GLN A 272 -12.78 23.98 17.07
CA GLN A 272 -13.47 23.14 18.07
C GLN A 272 -12.71 21.84 18.31
N LYS A 273 -12.88 21.27 19.51
CA LYS A 273 -12.29 19.97 19.85
C LYS A 273 -12.96 18.86 19.06
N LEU A 274 -12.16 18.01 18.46
CA LEU A 274 -12.60 16.77 17.85
C LEU A 274 -12.87 15.71 18.93
N ILE A 275 -13.82 14.84 18.66
CA ILE A 275 -14.10 13.67 19.51
C ILE A 275 -13.25 12.48 19.07
N SER A 276 -13.11 11.48 19.95
CA SER A 276 -12.40 10.25 19.65
C SER A 276 -13.13 9.47 18.55
N LYS A 277 -12.64 9.59 17.32
CA LYS A 277 -13.10 8.83 16.13
C LYS A 277 -12.19 9.06 14.95
N MET A 278 -12.39 8.29 13.90
CA MET A 278 -11.77 8.48 12.61
C MET A 278 -12.43 9.63 11.82
N TYR A 279 -11.60 10.42 11.16
CA TYR A 279 -12.00 11.52 10.28
C TYR A 279 -11.42 11.28 8.88
N THR A 280 -12.27 11.42 7.88
CA THR A 280 -11.86 11.41 6.46
C THR A 280 -11.72 12.83 5.97
N VAL A 281 -10.63 13.14 5.32
CA VAL A 281 -10.39 14.40 4.63
C VAL A 281 -10.35 14.16 3.12
N ILE A 282 -11.05 15.00 2.38
CA ILE A 282 -11.09 14.98 0.92
C ILE A 282 -10.70 16.39 0.45
N VAL A 283 -9.66 16.48 -0.37
CA VAL A 283 -9.29 17.73 -1.05
C VAL A 283 -9.52 17.54 -2.54
N THR A 284 -10.26 18.46 -3.13
CA THR A 284 -10.50 18.51 -4.57
C THR A 284 -9.94 19.79 -5.15
N ALA A 285 -9.44 19.72 -6.38
CA ALA A 285 -8.93 20.86 -7.14
C ALA A 285 -9.15 20.66 -8.63
N LYS A 286 -9.01 21.72 -9.43
CA LYS A 286 -8.95 21.60 -10.90
C LYS A 286 -7.49 21.72 -11.35
N VAL A 287 -7.07 20.79 -12.20
CA VAL A 287 -5.79 20.78 -12.88
C VAL A 287 -6.06 20.71 -14.38
N ASN A 288 -5.61 21.69 -15.15
CA ASN A 288 -5.91 21.77 -16.57
C ASN A 288 -7.42 21.65 -16.88
N GLY A 289 -8.26 22.27 -16.04
CA GLY A 289 -9.73 22.24 -16.16
C GLY A 289 -10.41 20.95 -15.70
N LYS A 290 -9.67 19.89 -15.40
CA LYS A 290 -10.22 18.62 -14.90
C LYS A 290 -10.19 18.58 -13.38
N LYS A 291 -11.27 18.08 -12.77
CA LYS A 291 -11.33 17.87 -11.32
C LYS A 291 -10.45 16.68 -10.93
N VAL A 292 -9.58 16.91 -9.95
CA VAL A 292 -8.75 15.90 -9.29
C VAL A 292 -9.06 15.85 -7.80
N GLU A 293 -8.79 14.73 -7.15
CA GLU A 293 -9.10 14.51 -5.75
C GLU A 293 -7.95 13.78 -5.05
N THR A 294 -7.68 14.15 -3.79
CA THR A 294 -6.91 13.36 -2.85
C THR A 294 -7.71 13.13 -1.59
N ARG A 295 -7.51 11.98 -0.96
CA ARG A 295 -8.26 11.56 0.23
C ARG A 295 -7.33 10.85 1.20
N TRP A 296 -7.53 11.12 2.50
CA TRP A 296 -6.87 10.37 3.58
C TRP A 296 -7.73 10.35 4.84
N ASP A 297 -7.40 9.44 5.74
CA ASP A 297 -8.07 9.28 7.03
C ASP A 297 -7.08 9.54 8.17
N PHE A 298 -7.57 10.01 9.32
CA PHE A 298 -6.82 10.06 10.57
C PHE A 298 -7.75 9.83 11.75
N THR A 299 -7.21 9.34 12.86
CA THR A 299 -7.97 9.09 14.08
C THR A 299 -7.55 10.07 15.16
N VAL A 300 -8.52 10.67 15.84
CA VAL A 300 -8.29 11.48 17.04
C VAL A 300 -8.61 10.66 18.27
N ASP A 301 -7.68 10.58 19.20
CA ASP A 301 -7.90 10.01 20.53
C ASP A 301 -7.27 10.91 21.61
N PRO A 302 -8.03 11.91 22.11
CA PRO A 302 -7.52 12.87 23.07
C PRO A 302 -7.14 12.26 24.43
N ALA A 303 -7.63 11.07 24.74
CA ALA A 303 -7.30 10.36 25.97
C ALA A 303 -5.96 9.62 25.88
N GLY A 304 -5.39 9.52 24.65
CA GLY A 304 -4.24 8.66 24.37
C GLY A 304 -4.63 7.17 24.37
N PRO A 305 -3.75 6.28 23.90
CA PRO A 305 -3.99 4.86 24.04
C PRO A 305 -4.13 4.52 25.52
N VAL A 306 -5.25 3.93 25.89
CA VAL A 306 -5.45 3.39 27.24
C VAL A 306 -4.32 2.40 27.48
N ALA A 307 -3.41 2.73 28.39
CA ALA A 307 -2.42 1.78 28.87
C ALA A 307 -3.20 0.63 29.49
N THR A 308 -3.34 -0.47 28.80
CA THR A 308 -3.80 -1.72 29.38
C THR A 308 -2.70 -2.17 30.33
N ASN A 309 -2.86 -1.82 31.61
CA ASN A 309 -2.14 -2.47 32.69
C ASN A 309 -2.58 -3.91 32.71
N GLN A 310 -1.63 -4.79 32.52
CA GLN A 310 -1.49 -6.22 32.71
C GLN A 310 -1.59 -7.05 31.47
#